data_4b92d6ab894c7cdeca5e875354a4bcd7
#
_entry.id   4b92d6ab894c7cdeca5e875354a4bcd7
#
_cell.length_a   1.000
_cell.length_b   1.000
_cell.length_c   1.000
_cell.angle_alpha   90.00
_cell.angle_beta   90.00
_cell.angle_gamma   90.00
#
_symmetry.space_group_name_H-M   'P 1'
#
loop_
_entity.id
_entity.type
_entity.pdbx_description
1 polymer ?
#
loop_
_entity_poly.entity_id
_entity_poly.type
_entity_poly.pdbx_seq_one_letter_code
_entity_poly.pdbx_strand_id
1 'polypeptide(L)'
;MEKQLQDNYVRISTNTPIWDHFFTVAPLIIVGTKEGNGYDMAPKHMATPLGPSNYFGFLCTPNHSTYHNVKETKEFSVSFPIPNQVLLASLGASPRNPDIDKS
;
A
#
# COMPACT_ATOMS: atom_id res chain seq x y z
N MET A 1 8.32 28.12 27.92
CA MET A 1 8.11 26.76 27.37
C MET A 1 7.19 26.74 26.17
N GLU A 2 6.00 27.35 26.25
CA GLU A 2 5.08 27.42 25.09
C GLU A 2 5.72 28.08 23.85
N LYS A 3 6.39 29.22 24.08
CA LYS A 3 7.07 29.94 22.98
C LYS A 3 8.14 29.08 22.33
N GLN A 4 8.88 28.30 23.13
CA GLN A 4 9.93 27.43 22.64
C GLN A 4 9.33 26.27 21.84
N LEU A 5 8.19 25.73 22.26
CA LEU A 5 7.49 24.69 21.52
C LEU A 5 6.98 25.23 20.18
N GLN A 6 6.43 26.46 20.16
CA GLN A 6 5.95 27.08 18.93
C GLN A 6 7.06 27.30 17.91
N ASP A 7 8.27 27.64 18.36
CA ASP A 7 9.40 27.87 17.46
C ASP A 7 9.92 26.57 16.80
N ASN A 8 9.64 25.42 17.43
CA ASN A 8 10.12 24.13 16.98
C ASN A 8 9.08 23.32 16.21
N TYR A 9 7.86 23.83 16.09
CA TYR A 9 6.76 23.09 15.48
C TYR A 9 6.12 23.91 14.36
N VAL A 10 5.65 23.18 13.35
CA VAL A 10 4.92 23.77 12.23
C VAL A 10 3.48 23.29 12.28
N ARG A 11 2.55 24.21 12.10
CA ARG A 11 1.14 23.84 11.99
C ARG A 11 0.86 23.22 10.63
N ILE A 12 0.11 22.13 10.65
CA ILE A 12 -0.35 21.46 9.44
C ILE A 12 -1.87 21.57 9.42
N SER A 13 -2.41 22.13 8.33
CA SER A 13 -3.86 22.22 8.15
C SER A 13 -4.48 20.84 7.96
N THR A 14 -5.63 20.61 8.56
CA THR A 14 -6.41 19.39 8.34
C THR A 14 -7.44 19.55 7.22
N ASN A 15 -7.47 20.73 6.57
CA ASN A 15 -8.38 20.98 5.45
C ASN A 15 -7.92 20.32 4.16
N THR A 16 -6.65 19.95 4.10
CA THR A 16 -6.07 19.20 2.98
C THR A 16 -5.49 17.90 3.51
N PRO A 17 -5.35 16.86 2.67
CA PRO A 17 -4.76 15.61 3.13
C PRO A 17 -3.36 15.83 3.69
N ILE A 18 -3.05 15.16 4.79
CA ILE A 18 -1.73 15.27 5.42
C ILE A 18 -0.62 14.80 4.46
N TRP A 19 -0.95 13.93 3.54
CA TRP A 19 -0.05 13.44 2.49
C TRP A 19 0.53 14.57 1.65
N ASP A 20 -0.19 15.67 1.48
CA ASP A 20 0.27 16.84 0.71
C ASP A 20 1.33 17.64 1.46
N HIS A 21 1.49 17.42 2.75
CA HIS A 21 2.43 18.16 3.60
C HIS A 21 3.70 17.36 3.90
N PHE A 22 3.56 16.07 4.12
CA PHE A 22 4.70 15.19 4.33
C PHE A 22 4.30 13.75 4.01
N PHE A 23 5.32 12.91 3.84
CA PHE A 23 5.11 11.49 3.67
C PHE A 23 6.24 10.72 4.37
N THR A 24 5.96 9.49 4.73
CA THR A 24 6.94 8.60 5.33
C THR A 24 7.51 7.67 4.27
N VAL A 25 8.77 7.29 4.45
CA VAL A 25 9.35 6.27 3.58
C VAL A 25 8.76 4.91 3.97
N ALA A 26 8.21 4.23 2.98
CA ALA A 26 7.67 2.89 3.16
C ALA A 26 8.12 2.01 1.99
N PRO A 27 8.35 0.72 2.21
CA PRO A 27 8.76 -0.16 1.13
C PRO A 27 7.64 -0.34 0.12
N LEU A 28 8.02 -0.50 -1.14
CA LEU A 28 7.12 -1.03 -2.15
C LEU A 28 7.02 -2.54 -1.95
N ILE A 29 5.83 -3.05 -1.81
CA ILE A 29 5.57 -4.49 -1.71
C ILE A 29 4.64 -4.92 -2.82
N ILE A 30 4.68 -6.21 -3.13
CA ILE A 30 3.72 -6.86 -4.01
C ILE A 30 2.84 -7.74 -3.15
N VAL A 31 1.54 -7.47 -3.15
CA VAL A 31 0.56 -8.30 -2.45
C VAL A 31 -0.05 -9.28 -3.45
N GLY A 32 0.13 -10.56 -3.18
CA GLY A 32 -0.46 -11.62 -3.97
C GLY A 32 -1.72 -12.16 -3.32
N THR A 33 -2.77 -12.29 -4.09
CA THR A 33 -4.03 -12.86 -3.63
C THR A 33 -4.57 -13.85 -4.64
N LYS A 34 -5.30 -14.84 -4.18
CA LYS A 34 -5.97 -15.79 -5.08
C LYS A 34 -7.21 -15.13 -5.65
N GLU A 35 -7.39 -15.24 -6.94
CA GLU A 35 -8.54 -14.69 -7.67
C GLU A 35 -9.05 -15.72 -8.65
N GLY A 36 -10.18 -16.34 -8.34
CA GLY A 36 -10.72 -17.43 -9.14
C GLY A 36 -9.73 -18.60 -9.26
N ASN A 37 -9.34 -18.96 -10.46
CA ASN A 37 -8.37 -20.02 -10.73
C ASN A 37 -6.92 -19.49 -10.83
N GLY A 38 -6.73 -18.18 -10.72
CA GLY A 38 -5.41 -17.57 -10.83
C GLY A 38 -5.08 -16.72 -9.62
N TYR A 39 -4.16 -15.80 -9.82
CA TYR A 39 -3.69 -14.93 -8.77
C TYR A 39 -3.67 -13.48 -9.27
N ASP A 40 -3.92 -12.55 -8.37
CA ASP A 40 -3.73 -11.12 -8.61
C ASP A 40 -2.49 -10.66 -7.85
N MET A 41 -1.64 -9.89 -8.52
CA MET A 41 -0.41 -9.35 -7.95
C MET A 41 -0.48 -7.84 -8.02
N ALA A 42 -0.58 -7.20 -6.87
CA ALA A 42 -0.80 -5.76 -6.79
C ALA A 42 0.29 -5.07 -5.97
N PRO A 43 0.91 -4.00 -6.50
CA PRO A 43 1.88 -3.23 -5.73
C PRO A 43 1.15 -2.38 -4.67
N LYS A 44 1.73 -2.33 -3.49
CA LYS A 44 1.26 -1.50 -2.37
C LYS A 44 2.46 -0.81 -1.74
N HIS A 45 2.28 0.43 -1.31
CA HIS A 45 3.37 1.21 -0.75
C HIS A 45 3.08 1.75 0.66
N MET A 46 1.86 1.60 1.16
CA MET A 46 1.50 2.00 2.52
C MET A 46 1.41 0.76 3.40
N ALA A 47 2.54 0.07 3.53
CA ALA A 47 2.62 -1.20 4.25
C ALA A 47 3.56 -1.07 5.44
N THR A 48 3.15 -1.61 6.58
CA THR A 48 3.94 -1.49 7.80
C THR A 48 3.57 -2.57 8.81
N PRO A 49 4.54 -2.98 9.65
CA PRO A 49 4.20 -3.71 10.87
C PRO A 49 3.36 -2.84 11.79
N LEU A 50 2.43 -3.45 12.50
CA LEU A 50 1.52 -2.77 13.41
C LEU A 50 1.71 -3.27 14.83
N GLY A 51 2.28 -2.43 15.70
CA GLY A 51 2.50 -2.76 17.10
C GLY A 51 3.63 -3.77 17.32
N PRO A 52 3.79 -4.24 18.57
CA PRO A 52 4.88 -5.14 18.95
C PRO A 52 4.59 -6.63 18.67
N SER A 53 3.38 -6.95 18.24
CA SER A 53 2.97 -8.33 17.95
C SER A 53 3.05 -8.62 16.45
N ASN A 54 2.57 -9.78 16.03
CA ASN A 54 2.68 -10.24 14.66
C ASN A 54 1.56 -9.69 13.77
N TYR A 55 1.40 -8.37 13.77
CA TYR A 55 0.46 -7.70 12.88
C TYR A 55 1.19 -6.97 11.78
N PHE A 56 0.67 -7.08 10.59
CA PHE A 56 1.18 -6.38 9.41
C PHE A 56 -0.03 -5.86 8.63
N GLY A 57 0.06 -4.63 8.16
CA GLY A 57 -1.04 -4.04 7.41
C GLY A 57 -0.58 -3.28 6.19
N PHE A 58 -1.48 -3.14 5.27
CA PHE A 58 -1.30 -2.28 4.11
C PHE A 58 -2.63 -1.61 3.78
N LEU A 59 -2.55 -0.48 3.10
CA LEU A 59 -3.75 0.25 2.70
C LEU A 59 -4.28 -0.29 1.38
N CYS A 60 -5.58 -0.56 1.35
CA CYS A 60 -6.25 -1.00 0.14
C CYS A 60 -7.68 -0.45 0.13
N THR A 61 -8.08 0.16 -0.98
CA THR A 61 -9.44 0.66 -1.10
C THR A 61 -10.39 -0.46 -1.53
N PRO A 62 -11.69 -0.35 -1.20
CA PRO A 62 -12.68 -1.37 -1.60
C PRO A 62 -12.83 -1.54 -3.12
N ASN A 63 -12.31 -0.61 -3.91
CA ASN A 63 -12.38 -0.70 -5.37
C ASN A 63 -11.33 -1.64 -5.96
N HIS A 64 -10.35 -2.06 -5.16
CA HIS A 64 -9.27 -2.92 -5.64
C HIS A 64 -9.63 -4.39 -5.50
N SER A 65 -9.21 -5.19 -6.48
CA SER A 65 -9.40 -6.65 -6.43
C SER A 65 -8.75 -7.27 -5.19
N THR A 66 -7.62 -6.74 -4.77
CA THR A 66 -6.93 -7.17 -3.55
C THR A 66 -7.87 -7.18 -2.35
N TYR A 67 -8.65 -6.12 -2.17
CA TYR A 67 -9.59 -6.00 -1.06
C TYR A 67 -10.59 -7.16 -1.07
N HIS A 68 -11.22 -7.40 -2.21
CA HIS A 68 -12.23 -8.44 -2.34
C HIS A 68 -11.64 -9.83 -2.18
N ASN A 69 -10.47 -10.05 -2.75
CA ASN A 69 -9.79 -11.34 -2.69
C ASN A 69 -9.40 -11.69 -1.26
N VAL A 70 -8.83 -10.74 -0.52
CA VAL A 70 -8.45 -10.96 0.88
C VAL A 70 -9.67 -11.19 1.74
N LYS A 71 -10.73 -10.42 1.50
CA LYS A 71 -11.97 -10.57 2.26
C LYS A 71 -12.60 -11.96 2.05
N GLU A 72 -12.48 -12.49 0.85
CA GLU A 72 -13.02 -13.81 0.52
C GLU A 72 -12.13 -14.95 1.05
N THR A 73 -10.84 -14.88 0.75
CA THR A 73 -9.91 -16.00 1.07
C THR A 73 -9.29 -15.90 2.45
N LYS A 74 -9.25 -14.70 3.04
CA LYS A 74 -8.64 -14.39 4.34
C LYS A 74 -7.14 -14.64 4.40
N GLU A 75 -6.48 -14.60 3.25
CA GLU A 75 -5.03 -14.75 3.18
C GLU A 75 -4.45 -13.94 2.03
N PHE A 76 -3.19 -13.56 2.17
CA PHE A 76 -2.43 -12.88 1.14
C PHE A 76 -0.95 -13.15 1.35
N SER A 77 -0.18 -12.99 0.29
CA SER A 77 1.28 -13.05 0.37
C SER A 77 1.88 -11.66 0.20
N VAL A 78 3.08 -11.48 0.75
CA VAL A 78 3.83 -10.23 0.61
C VAL A 78 5.20 -10.55 0.04
N SER A 79 5.56 -9.84 -1.03
CA SER A 79 6.87 -9.96 -1.65
C SER A 79 7.52 -8.59 -1.74
N PHE A 80 8.84 -8.54 -1.58
CA PHE A 80 9.61 -7.31 -1.69
C PHE A 80 10.38 -7.34 -3.01
N PRO A 81 9.97 -6.51 -4.01
CA PRO A 81 10.67 -6.49 -5.28
C PRO A 81 12.08 -5.91 -5.12
N ILE A 82 13.04 -6.45 -5.86
CA ILE A 82 14.37 -5.87 -5.95
C ILE A 82 14.33 -4.65 -6.89
N PRO A 83 15.34 -3.74 -6.83
CA PRO A 83 15.27 -2.48 -7.58
C PRO A 83 15.03 -2.64 -9.08
N ASN A 84 15.57 -3.67 -9.72
CA ASN A 84 15.36 -3.89 -11.15
C ASN A 84 13.97 -4.42 -11.51
N GLN A 85 13.12 -4.70 -10.52
CA GLN A 85 11.74 -5.16 -10.72
C GLN A 85 10.71 -4.06 -10.51
N VAL A 86 11.16 -2.84 -10.19
CA VAL A 86 10.25 -1.73 -9.87
C VAL A 86 9.34 -1.40 -11.05
N LEU A 87 9.86 -1.45 -12.28
CA LEU A 87 9.06 -1.19 -13.46
C LEU A 87 7.93 -2.20 -13.63
N LEU A 88 8.22 -3.48 -13.44
CA LEU A 88 7.19 -4.53 -13.51
C LEU A 88 6.14 -4.35 -12.41
N ALA A 89 6.58 -4.01 -11.19
CA ALA A 89 5.67 -3.73 -10.09
C ALA A 89 4.75 -2.55 -10.42
N SER A 90 5.30 -1.51 -11.05
CA SER A 90 4.52 -0.34 -11.45
C SER A 90 3.47 -0.67 -12.51
N LEU A 91 3.78 -1.58 -13.43
CA LEU A 91 2.81 -2.04 -14.43
C LEU A 91 1.64 -2.77 -13.77
N GLY A 92 1.89 -3.47 -12.66
CA GLY A 92 0.83 -4.11 -11.89
C GLY A 92 -0.18 -3.14 -11.28
N ALA A 93 0.18 -1.86 -11.15
CA ALA A 93 -0.72 -0.81 -10.66
C ALA A 93 -1.63 -0.23 -11.75
N SER A 94 -1.44 -0.60 -13.01
CA SER A 94 -2.24 -0.09 -14.11
C SER A 94 -3.71 -0.51 -13.95
N PRO A 95 -4.67 0.32 -14.41
CA PRO A 95 -6.06 -0.07 -14.38
C PRO A 95 -6.27 -1.40 -15.11
N ARG A 96 -7.15 -2.22 -14.55
CA ARG A 96 -7.44 -3.51 -15.15
C ARG A 96 -8.18 -3.32 -16.47
N ASN A 97 -7.68 -4.00 -17.49
CA ASN A 97 -8.27 -4.03 -18.82
C ASN A 97 -8.68 -5.48 -19.11
N PRO A 98 -9.90 -5.75 -19.65
CA PRO A 98 -10.31 -7.12 -19.93
C PRO A 98 -9.40 -7.87 -20.92
N ASP A 99 -8.63 -7.12 -21.74
CA ASP A 99 -7.70 -7.72 -22.69
C ASP A 99 -6.30 -7.93 -22.11
N ILE A 100 -6.05 -7.56 -20.84
CA ILE A 100 -4.74 -7.66 -20.19
C ILE A 100 -4.88 -8.52 -18.94
N ASP A 101 -4.10 -9.59 -18.89
CA ASP A 101 -3.99 -10.45 -17.72
C ASP A 101 -2.84 -9.95 -16.84
N LYS A 102 -3.12 -9.68 -15.56
CA LYS A 102 -2.13 -9.21 -14.59
C LYS A 102 -1.53 -10.33 -13.73
N SER A 103 -2.05 -11.53 -13.84
CA SER A 103 -1.61 -12.65 -13.01
C SER A 103 -0.32 -13.35 -13.52
#